data_ce742af4fad760a2bd41bc24f5567bb1
#
_entry.id   ce742af4fad760a2bd41bc24f5567bb1
#
_cell.length_a   1.000
_cell.length_b   1.000
_cell.length_c   1.000
_cell.angle_alpha   90.00
_cell.angle_beta   90.00
_cell.angle_gamma   90.00
#
_symmetry.space_group_name_H-M   'P 1'
#
loop_
_entity.id
_entity.type
_entity.pdbx_description
1 polymer ?
#
loop_
_entity_poly.entity_id
_entity_poly.type
_entity_poly.pdbx_seq_one_letter_code
_entity_poly.pdbx_strand_id
1 'polypeptide(L)'
;MRMTLRQLQVFRAVFESRSYSRAAEEMALTQPAVSLQIRQLEELVGQPLFEYVGKKLYVTDAAEALMRASSDIFQRLASLDMQLSDLQGSLQGQLNLAVESSAKYFVPHLFAAFREHHPDVSLHLVVTNRAQVIKRLSDNRDDLVIMSLVPQDMALEFLPFLNNPIVAVAPPHHPLCNAAKLTLKDLELYTLLVREAGSGTRKACEEYFQQKRAHFAQTMEVASLDAQKECVVADLGIALIPRHAVSLELATGLLRELPVEELPLYRSWCAVHAKGKRLSPVAQAFLGFIREERAQISALSHRFSGALPLTTTGS
;
A
#
# COMPACT_ATOMS: atom_id res chain seq x y z
N MET A 1 10.18 29.38 20.08
CA MET A 1 10.02 29.11 18.65
C MET A 1 8.63 29.53 18.25
N ARG A 2 8.45 30.54 17.37
CA ARG A 2 7.12 31.03 16.94
C ARG A 2 6.85 30.61 15.50
N MET A 3 6.81 29.32 15.25
CA MET A 3 6.44 28.73 13.96
C MET A 3 4.92 28.76 13.80
N THR A 4 4.43 29.08 12.60
CA THR A 4 2.98 29.13 12.30
C THR A 4 2.55 27.92 11.49
N LEU A 5 1.27 27.52 11.60
CA LEU A 5 0.71 26.45 10.77
C LEU A 5 0.80 26.79 9.27
N ARG A 6 0.68 28.07 8.90
CA ARG A 6 0.82 28.51 7.50
C ARG A 6 2.23 28.25 6.95
N GLN A 7 3.26 28.54 7.75
CA GLN A 7 4.64 28.23 7.35
C GLN A 7 4.84 26.73 7.16
N LEU A 8 4.30 25.88 8.02
CA LEU A 8 4.35 24.43 7.86
C LEU A 8 3.61 23.96 6.61
N GLN A 9 2.46 24.55 6.26
CA GLN A 9 1.74 24.23 5.01
C GLN A 9 2.59 24.56 3.79
N VAL A 10 3.19 25.75 3.72
CA VAL A 10 4.05 26.18 2.64
C VAL A 10 5.29 25.28 2.54
N PHE A 11 5.90 24.94 3.67
CA PHE A 11 7.01 24.01 3.72
C PHE A 11 6.64 22.63 3.14
N ARG A 12 5.50 22.06 3.53
CA ARG A 12 5.04 20.77 3.00
C ARG A 12 4.83 20.81 1.49
N ALA A 13 4.22 21.87 0.96
CA ALA A 13 4.02 22.02 -0.47
C ALA A 13 5.36 22.05 -1.24
N VAL A 14 6.39 22.77 -0.73
CA VAL A 14 7.74 22.79 -1.33
C VAL A 14 8.41 21.41 -1.18
N PHE A 15 8.27 20.76 -0.02
CA PHE A 15 8.85 19.45 0.24
C PHE A 15 8.29 18.38 -0.72
N GLU A 16 6.99 18.38 -1.00
CA GLU A 16 6.32 17.40 -1.85
C GLU A 16 6.56 17.67 -3.34
N SER A 17 6.43 18.92 -3.76
CA SER A 17 6.60 19.31 -5.18
C SER A 17 8.05 19.39 -5.63
N ARG A 18 9.03 19.49 -4.71
CA ARG A 18 10.44 19.79 -5.01
C ARG A 18 10.61 21.04 -5.88
N SER A 19 9.71 22.02 -5.74
CA SER A 19 9.68 23.22 -6.57
C SER A 19 8.96 24.35 -5.85
N TYR A 20 9.64 25.48 -5.70
CA TYR A 20 9.06 26.70 -5.15
C TYR A 20 7.91 27.25 -6.02
N SER A 21 8.02 27.14 -7.35
CA SER A 21 6.99 27.63 -8.27
C SER A 21 5.73 26.79 -8.21
N ARG A 22 5.87 25.44 -8.20
CA ARG A 22 4.69 24.55 -8.06
C ARG A 22 4.03 24.70 -6.70
N ALA A 23 4.81 24.82 -5.63
CA ALA A 23 4.26 25.07 -4.30
C ALA A 23 3.52 26.42 -4.24
N ALA A 24 3.99 27.43 -4.94
CA ALA A 24 3.33 28.72 -5.04
C ALA A 24 1.96 28.61 -5.75
N GLU A 25 1.92 27.89 -6.88
CA GLU A 25 0.66 27.60 -7.59
C GLU A 25 -0.34 26.83 -6.70
N GLU A 26 0.10 25.76 -6.05
CA GLU A 26 -0.72 24.94 -5.17
C GLU A 26 -1.30 25.74 -3.99
N MET A 27 -0.48 26.62 -3.41
CA MET A 27 -0.84 27.42 -2.23
C MET A 27 -1.55 28.74 -2.57
N ALA A 28 -1.79 29.03 -3.87
CA ALA A 28 -2.29 30.31 -4.37
C ALA A 28 -1.46 31.53 -3.86
N LEU A 29 -0.13 31.38 -3.89
CA LEU A 29 0.84 32.39 -3.50
C LEU A 29 1.75 32.75 -4.68
N THR A 30 2.54 33.83 -4.52
CA THR A 30 3.66 34.11 -5.44
C THR A 30 4.90 33.33 -5.02
N GLN A 31 5.77 32.98 -5.96
CA GLN A 31 7.04 32.29 -5.66
C GLN A 31 7.92 33.07 -4.69
N PRO A 32 8.07 34.41 -4.77
CA PRO A 32 8.79 35.19 -3.75
C PRO A 32 8.19 35.08 -2.35
N ALA A 33 6.85 35.01 -2.23
CA ALA A 33 6.19 34.83 -0.93
C ALA A 33 6.49 33.45 -0.33
N VAL A 34 6.49 32.38 -1.15
CA VAL A 34 6.88 31.03 -0.73
C VAL A 34 8.35 31.01 -0.29
N SER A 35 9.26 31.60 -1.08
CA SER A 35 10.69 31.70 -0.72
C SER A 35 10.91 32.45 0.60
N LEU A 36 10.18 33.54 0.83
CA LEU A 36 10.26 34.29 2.08
C LEU A 36 9.81 33.45 3.28
N GLN A 37 8.69 32.73 3.15
CA GLN A 37 8.17 31.86 4.20
C GLN A 37 9.14 30.72 4.55
N ILE A 38 9.77 30.12 3.54
CA ILE A 38 10.77 29.06 3.76
C ILE A 38 12.00 29.63 4.45
N ARG A 39 12.54 30.77 3.99
CA ARG A 39 13.69 31.41 4.62
C ARG A 39 13.43 31.75 6.11
N GLN A 40 12.28 32.31 6.42
CA GLN A 40 11.88 32.59 7.81
C GLN A 40 11.79 31.30 8.64
N LEU A 41 11.34 30.20 8.03
CA LEU A 41 11.26 28.90 8.69
C LEU A 41 12.67 28.32 8.93
N GLU A 42 13.59 28.44 7.99
CA GLU A 42 15.00 28.06 8.13
C GLU A 42 15.70 28.85 9.22
N GLU A 43 15.45 30.17 9.32
CA GLU A 43 15.94 31.00 10.41
C GLU A 43 15.43 30.53 11.78
N LEU A 44 14.16 30.11 11.87
CA LEU A 44 13.55 29.59 13.11
C LEU A 44 14.10 28.21 13.48
N VAL A 45 14.38 27.37 12.51
CA VAL A 45 14.96 26.02 12.68
C VAL A 45 16.47 26.09 12.94
N GLY A 46 17.13 27.13 12.43
CA GLY A 46 18.58 27.34 12.53
C GLY A 46 19.40 26.48 11.56
N GLN A 47 18.75 25.86 10.58
CA GLN A 47 19.37 25.02 9.56
C GLN A 47 18.65 25.16 8.22
N PRO A 48 19.35 24.99 7.08
CA PRO A 48 18.71 24.94 5.78
C PRO A 48 17.78 23.71 5.69
N LEU A 49 16.62 23.90 5.08
CA LEU A 49 15.65 22.84 4.82
C LEU A 49 15.78 22.32 3.39
N PHE A 50 16.25 23.18 2.49
CA PHE A 50 16.39 22.86 1.08
C PHE A 50 17.75 23.31 0.55
N GLU A 51 18.30 22.52 -0.37
CA GLU A 51 19.56 22.80 -1.03
C GLU A 51 19.42 22.65 -2.55
N TYR A 52 20.05 23.55 -3.30
CA TYR A 52 20.18 23.42 -4.75
C TYR A 52 21.49 22.72 -5.10
N VAL A 53 21.38 21.58 -5.79
CA VAL A 53 22.51 20.93 -6.44
C VAL A 53 22.30 21.03 -7.96
N GLY A 54 23.02 21.91 -8.60
CA GLY A 54 22.76 22.32 -9.99
C GLY A 54 21.40 23.01 -10.11
N LYS A 55 20.50 22.44 -10.93
CA LYS A 55 19.13 22.98 -11.14
C LYS A 55 18.04 22.21 -10.37
N LYS A 56 18.42 21.27 -9.50
CA LYS A 56 17.47 20.43 -8.73
C LYS A 56 17.45 20.84 -7.27
N LEU A 57 16.25 20.87 -6.70
CA LEU A 57 16.01 21.13 -5.29
C LEU A 57 16.04 19.80 -4.51
N TYR A 58 16.92 19.73 -3.52
CA TYR A 58 17.06 18.61 -2.60
C TYR A 58 16.58 19.00 -1.20
N VAL A 59 16.15 18.02 -0.44
CA VAL A 59 15.77 18.20 0.97
C VAL A 59 16.92 17.78 1.86
N THR A 60 17.07 18.48 2.98
CA THR A 60 18.04 18.14 4.03
C THR A 60 17.43 17.19 5.06
N ASP A 61 18.27 16.60 5.91
CA ASP A 61 17.82 15.80 7.06
C ASP A 61 16.94 16.62 8.02
N ALA A 62 17.23 17.93 8.15
CA ALA A 62 16.40 18.86 8.92
C ALA A 62 14.99 19.00 8.32
N ALA A 63 14.87 19.04 6.98
CA ALA A 63 13.59 19.07 6.31
C ALA A 63 12.82 17.75 6.50
N GLU A 64 13.50 16.61 6.46
CA GLU A 64 12.86 15.32 6.72
C GLU A 64 12.31 15.24 8.17
N ALA A 65 13.10 15.67 9.14
CA ALA A 65 12.68 15.74 10.54
C ALA A 65 11.48 16.70 10.72
N LEU A 66 11.52 17.88 10.10
CA LEU A 66 10.43 18.84 10.16
C LEU A 66 9.17 18.32 9.43
N MET A 67 9.34 17.57 8.35
CA MET A 67 8.20 16.96 7.63
C MET A 67 7.47 15.95 8.53
N ARG A 68 8.18 15.10 9.25
CA ARG A 68 7.58 14.17 10.23
C ARG A 68 6.81 14.93 11.31
N ALA A 69 7.44 15.91 11.96
CA ALA A 69 6.79 16.72 12.99
C ALA A 69 5.57 17.48 12.47
N SER A 70 5.64 18.05 11.26
CA SER A 70 4.51 18.75 10.64
C SER A 70 3.35 17.80 10.33
N SER A 71 3.63 16.59 9.87
CA SER A 71 2.62 15.56 9.63
C SER A 71 1.86 15.22 10.91
N ASP A 72 2.57 15.04 12.02
CA ASP A 72 1.96 14.78 13.33
C ASP A 72 1.02 15.92 13.77
N ILE A 73 1.46 17.19 13.60
CA ILE A 73 0.67 18.36 13.93
C ILE A 73 -0.63 18.40 13.12
N PHE A 74 -0.56 18.26 11.79
CA PHE A 74 -1.73 18.32 10.93
C PHE A 74 -2.68 17.13 11.13
N GLN A 75 -2.16 15.92 11.35
CA GLN A 75 -3.00 14.78 11.72
C GLN A 75 -3.72 15.03 13.05
N ARG A 76 -3.06 15.67 14.02
CA ARG A 76 -3.68 15.98 15.29
C ARG A 76 -4.80 17.00 15.17
N LEU A 77 -4.63 18.03 14.33
CA LEU A 77 -5.68 19.00 14.03
C LEU A 77 -6.87 18.36 13.33
N ALA A 78 -6.62 17.56 12.29
CA ALA A 78 -7.68 16.82 11.60
C ALA A 78 -8.44 15.86 12.56
N SER A 79 -7.70 15.17 13.45
CA SER A 79 -8.33 14.32 14.46
C SER A 79 -9.19 15.10 15.46
N LEU A 80 -8.82 16.34 15.81
CA LEU A 80 -9.63 17.20 16.66
C LEU A 80 -10.94 17.59 15.97
N ASP A 81 -10.89 17.99 14.70
CA ASP A 81 -12.09 18.32 13.92
C ASP A 81 -13.05 17.12 13.85
N MET A 82 -12.51 15.90 13.63
CA MET A 82 -13.31 14.66 13.63
C MET A 82 -13.92 14.38 15.02
N GLN A 83 -13.17 14.58 16.11
CA GLN A 83 -13.68 14.38 17.48
C GLN A 83 -14.82 15.36 17.80
N LEU A 84 -14.71 16.62 17.36
CA LEU A 84 -15.77 17.62 17.54
C LEU A 84 -17.03 17.24 16.75
N SER A 85 -16.88 16.68 15.55
CA SER A 85 -18.00 16.18 14.73
C SER A 85 -18.64 14.93 15.34
N ASP A 86 -17.86 14.02 15.88
CA ASP A 86 -18.33 12.78 16.54
C ASP A 86 -19.18 13.10 17.78
N LEU A 87 -18.82 14.14 18.54
CA LEU A 87 -19.64 14.65 19.65
C LEU A 87 -21.04 15.14 19.21
N GLN A 88 -21.23 15.41 17.91
CA GLN A 88 -22.52 15.78 17.29
C GLN A 88 -23.28 14.56 16.75
N GLY A 89 -22.75 13.34 16.94
CA GLY A 89 -23.40 12.09 16.56
C GLY A 89 -23.21 11.66 15.11
N SER A 90 -22.26 12.26 14.37
CA SER A 90 -21.97 11.90 12.98
C SER A 90 -20.45 11.68 12.81
N LEU A 91 -20.05 10.45 12.51
CA LEU A 91 -18.65 10.15 12.14
C LEU A 91 -18.38 10.73 10.75
N GLN A 92 -17.61 11.82 10.70
CA GLN A 92 -17.24 12.51 9.47
C GLN A 92 -15.72 12.67 9.36
N GLY A 93 -15.23 12.82 8.14
CA GLY A 93 -13.82 13.13 7.88
C GLY A 93 -13.20 12.25 6.82
N GLN A 94 -11.87 12.28 6.76
CA GLN A 94 -11.11 11.54 5.76
C GLN A 94 -10.25 10.46 6.41
N LEU A 95 -10.33 9.23 5.87
CA LEU A 95 -9.39 8.15 6.17
C LEU A 95 -8.22 8.23 5.19
N ASN A 96 -7.02 8.49 5.69
CA ASN A 96 -5.79 8.45 4.90
C ASN A 96 -5.18 7.06 5.00
N LEU A 97 -5.19 6.33 3.89
CA LEU A 97 -4.76 4.93 3.84
C LEU A 97 -3.69 4.73 2.77
N ALA A 98 -2.52 4.21 3.14
CA ALA A 98 -1.53 3.73 2.17
C ALA A 98 -1.54 2.21 2.13
N VAL A 99 -1.44 1.64 0.94
CA VAL A 99 -1.52 0.19 0.75
C VAL A 99 -0.46 -0.33 -0.20
N GLU A 100 0.01 -1.57 0.04
CA GLU A 100 0.83 -2.27 -0.93
C GLU A 100 0.05 -2.47 -2.24
N SER A 101 0.75 -2.39 -3.37
CA SER A 101 0.16 -2.39 -4.71
C SER A 101 -0.79 -3.56 -4.99
N SER A 102 -0.58 -4.73 -4.39
CA SER A 102 -1.49 -5.87 -4.53
C SER A 102 -2.76 -5.76 -3.67
N ALA A 103 -2.80 -4.88 -2.67
CA ALA A 103 -4.02 -4.64 -1.88
C ALA A 103 -5.08 -3.80 -2.62
N LYS A 104 -4.72 -3.13 -3.72
CA LYS A 104 -5.65 -2.33 -4.53
C LYS A 104 -6.85 -3.12 -5.06
N TYR A 105 -6.73 -4.43 -5.17
CA TYR A 105 -7.79 -5.30 -5.70
C TYR A 105 -8.91 -5.58 -4.69
N PHE A 106 -8.69 -5.40 -3.39
CA PHE A 106 -9.71 -5.64 -2.37
C PHE A 106 -10.02 -4.42 -1.48
N VAL A 107 -9.06 -3.52 -1.25
CA VAL A 107 -9.25 -2.37 -0.36
C VAL A 107 -10.39 -1.44 -0.77
N PRO A 108 -10.62 -1.11 -2.05
CA PRO A 108 -11.79 -0.32 -2.45
C PRO A 108 -13.13 -0.95 -2.05
N HIS A 109 -13.24 -2.28 -2.14
CA HIS A 109 -14.44 -3.00 -1.73
C HIS A 109 -14.62 -3.05 -0.22
N LEU A 110 -13.51 -3.22 0.51
CA LEU A 110 -13.50 -3.13 1.97
C LEU A 110 -13.99 -1.75 2.43
N PHE A 111 -13.49 -0.69 1.78
CA PHE A 111 -13.92 0.67 2.11
C PHE A 111 -15.37 0.95 1.67
N ALA A 112 -15.83 0.40 0.55
CA ALA A 112 -17.22 0.53 0.13
C ALA A 112 -18.19 -0.04 1.20
N ALA A 113 -17.89 -1.23 1.74
CA ALA A 113 -18.66 -1.82 2.82
C ALA A 113 -18.61 -0.98 4.11
N PHE A 114 -17.44 -0.44 4.46
CA PHE A 114 -17.33 0.48 5.61
C PHE A 114 -18.19 1.75 5.42
N ARG A 115 -18.21 2.30 4.21
CA ARG A 115 -18.96 3.52 3.89
C ARG A 115 -20.50 3.33 3.93
N GLU A 116 -20.99 2.11 3.79
CA GLU A 116 -22.42 1.82 3.97
C GLU A 116 -22.90 2.17 5.41
N HIS A 117 -22.00 2.02 6.40
CA HIS A 117 -22.26 2.36 7.80
C HIS A 117 -21.85 3.79 8.15
N HIS A 118 -20.94 4.38 7.37
CA HIS A 118 -20.35 5.71 7.61
C HIS A 118 -20.30 6.52 6.31
N PRO A 119 -21.47 6.99 5.79
CA PRO A 119 -21.58 7.63 4.47
C PRO A 119 -20.78 8.93 4.34
N ASP A 120 -20.58 9.65 5.45
CA ASP A 120 -19.90 10.94 5.49
C ASP A 120 -18.37 10.82 5.60
N VAL A 121 -17.84 9.58 5.57
CA VAL A 121 -16.40 9.33 5.56
C VAL A 121 -15.89 9.25 4.13
N SER A 122 -14.83 10.01 3.83
CA SER A 122 -14.10 9.95 2.56
C SER A 122 -12.81 9.14 2.69
N LEU A 123 -12.33 8.56 1.58
CA LEU A 123 -11.06 7.83 1.50
C LEU A 123 -10.04 8.61 0.69
N HIS A 124 -8.87 8.83 1.27
CA HIS A 124 -7.65 9.15 0.53
C HIS A 124 -6.76 7.91 0.46
N LEU A 125 -6.70 7.28 -0.72
CA LEU A 125 -5.99 6.01 -0.92
C LEU A 125 -4.71 6.22 -1.72
N VAL A 126 -3.57 5.86 -1.11
CA VAL A 126 -2.27 5.83 -1.77
C VAL A 126 -1.86 4.38 -2.01
N VAL A 127 -1.68 4.01 -3.28
CA VAL A 127 -1.22 2.67 -3.70
C VAL A 127 0.24 2.76 -4.12
N THR A 128 1.10 1.99 -3.46
CA THR A 128 2.54 2.00 -3.75
C THR A 128 3.19 0.66 -3.36
N ASN A 129 4.51 0.49 -3.53
CA ASN A 129 5.17 -0.73 -3.10
C ASN A 129 5.48 -0.73 -1.59
N ARG A 130 5.84 -1.90 -1.05
CA ARG A 130 6.09 -2.10 0.39
C ARG A 130 7.13 -1.12 0.95
N ALA A 131 8.23 -0.89 0.24
CA ALA A 131 9.29 -0.01 0.72
C ALA A 131 8.78 1.43 0.92
N GLN A 132 7.96 1.92 -0.02
CA GLN A 132 7.32 3.24 0.08
C GLN A 132 6.23 3.28 1.16
N VAL A 133 5.45 2.20 1.33
CA VAL A 133 4.48 2.09 2.44
C VAL A 133 5.20 2.19 3.79
N ILE A 134 6.33 1.50 3.97
CA ILE A 134 7.13 1.59 5.20
C ILE A 134 7.66 3.02 5.41
N LYS A 135 8.17 3.67 4.36
CA LYS A 135 8.63 5.05 4.46
C LYS A 135 7.49 5.99 4.88
N ARG A 136 6.30 5.86 4.28
CA ARG A 136 5.12 6.65 4.65
C ARG A 136 4.69 6.41 6.09
N LEU A 137 4.75 5.15 6.55
CA LEU A 137 4.46 4.76 7.93
C LEU A 137 5.45 5.43 8.91
N SER A 138 6.76 5.40 8.62
CA SER A 138 7.78 6.05 9.44
C SER A 138 7.68 7.57 9.44
N ASP A 139 7.23 8.16 8.32
CA ASP A 139 6.98 9.60 8.16
C ASP A 139 5.60 10.03 8.74
N ASN A 140 4.83 9.09 9.30
CA ASN A 140 3.48 9.31 9.83
C ASN A 140 2.55 10.07 8.86
N ARG A 141 2.52 9.68 7.57
CA ARG A 141 1.75 10.38 6.52
C ARG A 141 0.31 9.92 6.43
N ASP A 142 0.01 8.71 6.87
CA ASP A 142 -1.29 8.07 6.73
C ASP A 142 -1.85 7.70 8.10
N ASP A 143 -3.16 7.57 8.22
CA ASP A 143 -3.81 7.10 9.46
C ASP A 143 -3.46 5.65 9.72
N LEU A 144 -3.57 4.84 8.69
CA LEU A 144 -3.27 3.40 8.67
C LEU A 144 -2.54 3.03 7.39
N VAL A 145 -1.83 1.91 7.42
CA VAL A 145 -1.33 1.28 6.20
C VAL A 145 -1.80 -0.17 6.12
N ILE A 146 -1.98 -0.70 4.90
CA ILE A 146 -2.26 -2.12 4.67
C ILE A 146 -1.07 -2.74 3.97
N MET A 147 -0.48 -3.75 4.60
CA MET A 147 0.68 -4.48 4.11
C MET A 147 0.68 -5.95 4.52
N SER A 148 1.41 -6.78 3.80
CA SER A 148 1.45 -8.23 4.04
C SER A 148 2.65 -8.71 4.85
N LEU A 149 3.78 -8.00 4.78
CA LEU A 149 5.00 -8.29 5.53
C LEU A 149 5.32 -7.12 6.46
N VAL A 150 4.82 -7.20 7.70
CA VAL A 150 5.05 -6.17 8.72
C VAL A 150 6.52 -6.19 9.15
N PRO A 151 7.26 -5.04 9.15
CA PRO A 151 8.61 -4.96 9.67
C PRO A 151 8.68 -5.34 11.15
N GLN A 152 9.70 -6.12 11.53
CA GLN A 152 9.90 -6.52 12.93
C GLN A 152 10.82 -5.57 13.70
N ASP A 153 11.58 -4.76 12.99
CA ASP A 153 12.54 -3.79 13.49
C ASP A 153 11.94 -2.42 13.83
N MET A 154 10.62 -2.27 13.66
CA MET A 154 9.87 -1.06 13.95
C MET A 154 8.86 -1.30 15.09
N ALA A 155 8.65 -0.28 15.93
CA ALA A 155 7.61 -0.32 16.95
C ALA A 155 6.22 -0.09 16.32
N LEU A 156 5.54 -1.17 15.95
CA LEU A 156 4.26 -1.17 15.23
C LEU A 156 3.18 -1.93 16.00
N GLU A 157 1.95 -1.52 15.81
CA GLU A 157 0.75 -2.29 16.13
C GLU A 157 0.09 -2.72 14.83
N PHE A 158 -0.36 -3.97 14.77
CA PHE A 158 -0.96 -4.50 13.56
C PHE A 158 -2.09 -5.49 13.84
N LEU A 159 -3.08 -5.48 12.97
CA LEU A 159 -4.24 -6.36 12.99
C LEU A 159 -4.25 -7.21 11.70
N PRO A 160 -3.91 -8.51 11.78
CA PRO A 160 -4.11 -9.42 10.64
C PRO A 160 -5.61 -9.65 10.40
N PHE A 161 -6.08 -9.50 9.16
CA PHE A 161 -7.52 -9.59 8.89
C PHE A 161 -7.90 -10.39 7.65
N LEU A 162 -7.02 -10.58 6.68
CA LEU A 162 -7.32 -11.28 5.44
C LEU A 162 -6.13 -12.17 5.02
N ASN A 163 -6.42 -13.40 4.57
CA ASN A 163 -5.41 -14.28 4.01
C ASN A 163 -4.93 -13.76 2.65
N ASN A 164 -3.64 -13.90 2.41
CA ASN A 164 -2.97 -13.52 1.16
C ASN A 164 -2.23 -14.73 0.58
N PRO A 165 -2.91 -15.69 -0.05
CA PRO A 165 -2.26 -16.80 -0.72
C PRO A 165 -1.55 -16.29 -1.98
N ILE A 166 -0.25 -16.61 -2.11
CA ILE A 166 0.55 -16.37 -3.31
C ILE A 166 0.63 -17.69 -4.07
N VAL A 167 0.22 -17.68 -5.32
CA VAL A 167 0.11 -18.83 -6.22
C VAL A 167 1.02 -18.67 -7.42
N ALA A 168 1.45 -19.79 -8.01
CA ALA A 168 2.13 -19.78 -9.29
C ALA A 168 1.10 -19.77 -10.42
N VAL A 169 1.32 -18.94 -11.44
CA VAL A 169 0.43 -18.80 -12.60
C VAL A 169 1.20 -18.85 -13.90
N ALA A 170 0.52 -19.38 -14.93
CA ALA A 170 1.01 -19.46 -16.30
C ALA A 170 -0.17 -19.27 -17.28
N PRO A 171 0.08 -18.98 -18.58
CA PRO A 171 -0.98 -18.97 -19.57
C PRO A 171 -1.49 -20.41 -19.82
N PRO A 172 -2.76 -20.60 -20.26
CA PRO A 172 -3.41 -21.91 -20.31
C PRO A 172 -2.74 -22.93 -21.24
N HIS A 173 -1.99 -22.45 -22.23
CA HIS A 173 -1.24 -23.30 -23.19
C HIS A 173 0.18 -23.66 -22.70
N HIS A 174 0.64 -23.12 -21.57
CA HIS A 174 1.95 -23.37 -21.04
C HIS A 174 2.13 -24.87 -20.65
N PRO A 175 3.28 -25.51 -20.94
CA PRO A 175 3.49 -26.96 -20.70
C PRO A 175 3.19 -27.39 -19.25
N LEU A 176 3.50 -26.56 -18.26
CA LEU A 176 3.23 -26.84 -16.83
C LEU A 176 1.74 -26.99 -16.50
N CYS A 177 0.84 -26.45 -17.31
CA CYS A 177 -0.61 -26.56 -17.11
C CYS A 177 -1.16 -27.96 -17.36
N ASN A 178 -0.41 -28.85 -18.02
CA ASN A 178 -0.79 -30.22 -18.30
C ASN A 178 -0.38 -31.20 -17.19
N ALA A 179 0.42 -30.76 -16.24
CA ALA A 179 0.86 -31.58 -15.12
C ALA A 179 -0.23 -31.67 -14.05
N ALA A 180 -0.46 -32.87 -13.51
CA ALA A 180 -1.39 -33.04 -12.38
C ALA A 180 -0.78 -32.56 -11.06
N LYS A 181 0.55 -32.50 -10.96
CA LYS A 181 1.30 -32.15 -9.77
C LYS A 181 2.68 -31.62 -10.18
N LEU A 182 3.10 -30.56 -9.55
CA LEU A 182 4.38 -29.90 -9.78
C LEU A 182 5.12 -29.67 -8.47
N THR A 183 6.41 -29.47 -8.55
CA THR A 183 7.27 -29.02 -7.47
C THR A 183 7.92 -27.68 -7.83
N LEU A 184 8.54 -26.98 -6.88
CA LEU A 184 9.30 -25.76 -7.18
C LEU A 184 10.44 -26.02 -8.20
N LYS A 185 11.02 -27.23 -8.20
CA LYS A 185 12.08 -27.60 -9.16
C LYS A 185 11.59 -27.62 -10.61
N ASP A 186 10.33 -27.99 -10.82
CA ASP A 186 9.76 -27.98 -12.17
C ASP A 186 9.61 -26.55 -12.70
N LEU A 187 9.40 -25.59 -11.80
CA LEU A 187 9.31 -24.16 -12.14
C LEU A 187 10.68 -23.53 -12.43
N GLU A 188 11.77 -24.04 -11.83
CA GLU A 188 13.13 -23.51 -12.02
C GLU A 188 13.64 -23.58 -13.47
N LEU A 189 13.00 -24.41 -14.29
CA LEU A 189 13.32 -24.58 -15.73
C LEU A 189 12.79 -23.43 -16.61
N TYR A 190 11.95 -22.55 -16.05
CA TYR A 190 11.28 -21.50 -16.79
C TYR A 190 11.69 -20.12 -16.28
N THR A 191 11.51 -19.10 -17.14
CA THR A 191 11.74 -17.71 -16.74
C THR A 191 10.75 -17.30 -15.65
N LEU A 192 11.26 -16.89 -14.48
CA LEU A 192 10.44 -16.34 -13.42
C LEU A 192 10.32 -14.81 -13.60
N LEU A 193 9.09 -14.34 -13.75
CA LEU A 193 8.78 -12.90 -13.75
C LEU A 193 8.74 -12.44 -12.31
N VAL A 194 9.67 -11.57 -11.93
CA VAL A 194 9.79 -11.02 -10.57
C VAL A 194 9.37 -9.55 -10.53
N ARG A 195 8.86 -9.12 -9.39
CA ARG A 195 8.54 -7.71 -9.16
C ARG A 195 9.81 -6.88 -8.92
N GLU A 196 9.66 -5.58 -8.95
CA GLU A 196 10.72 -4.61 -8.63
C GLU A 196 11.26 -4.78 -7.21
N ALA A 197 12.49 -4.31 -6.99
CA ALA A 197 13.06 -4.20 -5.65
C ALA A 197 12.16 -3.31 -4.75
N GLY A 198 11.90 -3.77 -3.51
CA GLY A 198 10.97 -3.10 -2.58
C GLY A 198 9.52 -3.60 -2.66
N SER A 199 9.17 -4.50 -3.58
CA SER A 199 7.89 -5.20 -3.60
C SER A 199 7.76 -6.19 -2.44
N GLY A 200 6.61 -6.18 -1.74
CA GLY A 200 6.31 -7.15 -0.69
C GLY A 200 6.17 -8.58 -1.21
N THR A 201 5.55 -8.76 -2.38
CA THR A 201 5.42 -10.08 -3.03
C THR A 201 6.79 -10.64 -3.40
N ARG A 202 7.66 -9.82 -4.01
CA ARG A 202 9.04 -10.25 -4.32
C ARG A 202 9.77 -10.71 -3.07
N LYS A 203 9.77 -9.90 -2.02
CA LYS A 203 10.43 -10.25 -0.75
C LYS A 203 9.90 -11.56 -0.19
N ALA A 204 8.57 -11.76 -0.18
CA ALA A 204 7.96 -13.00 0.30
C ALA A 204 8.42 -14.23 -0.50
N CYS A 205 8.50 -14.10 -1.83
CA CYS A 205 8.95 -15.16 -2.71
C CYS A 205 10.46 -15.46 -2.52
N GLU A 206 11.30 -14.43 -2.46
CA GLU A 206 12.75 -14.58 -2.25
C GLU A 206 13.06 -15.30 -0.92
N GLU A 207 12.41 -14.87 0.19
CA GLU A 207 12.53 -15.53 1.49
C GLU A 207 12.10 -17.00 1.42
N TYR A 208 11.01 -17.28 0.70
CA TYR A 208 10.48 -18.62 0.54
C TYR A 208 11.40 -19.51 -0.31
N PHE A 209 11.91 -19.02 -1.44
CA PHE A 209 12.86 -19.73 -2.28
C PHE A 209 14.16 -20.03 -1.53
N GLN A 210 14.65 -19.08 -0.73
CA GLN A 210 15.81 -19.30 0.11
C GLN A 210 15.58 -20.45 1.12
N GLN A 211 14.42 -20.48 1.78
CA GLN A 211 14.05 -21.55 2.71
C GLN A 211 13.95 -22.91 2.01
N LYS A 212 13.40 -22.94 0.79
CA LYS A 212 13.22 -24.16 -0.02
C LYS A 212 14.45 -24.53 -0.85
N ARG A 213 15.49 -23.69 -0.84
CA ARG A 213 16.69 -23.82 -1.69
C ARG A 213 16.35 -23.90 -3.18
N ALA A 214 15.28 -23.20 -3.59
CA ALA A 214 14.88 -23.09 -4.98
C ALA A 214 15.73 -22.01 -5.68
N HIS A 215 16.16 -22.27 -6.92
CA HIS A 215 17.02 -21.38 -7.68
C HIS A 215 16.53 -21.24 -9.12
N PHE A 216 16.08 -20.06 -9.48
CA PHE A 216 15.65 -19.72 -10.85
C PHE A 216 16.84 -19.20 -11.65
N ALA A 217 17.26 -19.93 -12.67
CA ALA A 217 18.39 -19.56 -13.53
C ALA A 217 18.08 -18.32 -14.39
N GLN A 218 16.81 -18.12 -14.74
CA GLN A 218 16.36 -16.99 -15.53
C GLN A 218 15.27 -16.21 -14.78
N THR A 219 15.49 -14.90 -14.62
CA THR A 219 14.50 -13.99 -14.05
C THR A 219 14.34 -12.77 -14.94
N MET A 220 13.11 -12.26 -15.01
CA MET A 220 12.79 -10.99 -15.69
C MET A 220 12.09 -10.07 -14.70
N GLU A 221 12.66 -8.90 -14.43
CA GLU A 221 12.06 -7.93 -13.53
C GLU A 221 10.97 -7.10 -14.22
N VAL A 222 9.81 -6.98 -13.56
CA VAL A 222 8.66 -6.19 -14.02
C VAL A 222 8.18 -5.31 -12.88
N ALA A 223 8.28 -3.99 -13.03
CA ALA A 223 8.05 -3.02 -11.96
C ALA A 223 6.57 -2.78 -11.59
N SER A 224 5.62 -3.38 -12.30
CA SER A 224 4.18 -3.26 -12.02
C SER A 224 3.53 -4.64 -11.97
N LEU A 225 2.62 -4.83 -11.00
CA LEU A 225 1.86 -6.08 -10.91
C LEU A 225 0.94 -6.28 -12.12
N ASP A 226 0.34 -5.20 -12.65
CA ASP A 226 -0.49 -5.28 -13.85
C ASP A 226 0.35 -5.67 -15.08
N ALA A 227 1.51 -5.03 -15.26
CA ALA A 227 2.44 -5.41 -16.32
C ALA A 227 2.97 -6.84 -16.14
N GLN A 228 3.20 -7.31 -14.91
CA GLN A 228 3.61 -8.69 -14.65
C GLN A 228 2.54 -9.69 -15.11
N LYS A 229 1.26 -9.41 -14.84
CA LYS A 229 0.14 -10.23 -15.34
C LYS A 229 0.13 -10.30 -16.87
N GLU A 230 0.24 -9.15 -17.53
CA GLU A 230 0.30 -9.09 -18.99
C GLU A 230 1.50 -9.85 -19.56
N CYS A 231 2.66 -9.77 -18.91
CA CYS A 231 3.83 -10.57 -19.32
C CYS A 231 3.59 -12.08 -19.20
N VAL A 232 2.85 -12.53 -18.15
CA VAL A 232 2.46 -13.95 -18.05
C VAL A 232 1.48 -14.31 -19.17
N VAL A 233 0.46 -13.50 -19.42
CA VAL A 233 -0.52 -13.73 -20.51
C VAL A 233 0.19 -13.80 -21.88
N ALA A 234 1.23 -12.99 -22.06
CA ALA A 234 2.06 -12.98 -23.28
C ALA A 234 3.09 -14.13 -23.34
N ASP A 235 3.08 -15.07 -22.39
CA ASP A 235 3.99 -16.23 -22.31
C ASP A 235 5.48 -15.87 -22.24
N LEU A 236 5.80 -14.73 -21.58
CA LEU A 236 7.18 -14.32 -21.34
C LEU A 236 7.81 -15.06 -20.14
N GLY A 237 7.02 -15.80 -19.38
CA GLY A 237 7.43 -16.59 -18.24
C GLY A 237 6.29 -16.86 -17.27
N ILE A 238 6.61 -17.50 -16.17
CA ILE A 238 5.68 -17.79 -15.07
C ILE A 238 5.86 -16.77 -13.95
N ALA A 239 4.86 -16.61 -13.09
CA ALA A 239 4.94 -15.69 -11.95
C ALA A 239 4.31 -16.26 -10.68
N LEU A 240 4.84 -15.82 -9.51
CA LEU A 240 4.18 -15.99 -8.23
C LEU A 240 3.46 -14.69 -7.86
N ILE A 241 2.13 -14.76 -7.79
CA ILE A 241 1.25 -13.59 -7.64
C ILE A 241 0.22 -13.84 -6.52
N PRO A 242 -0.16 -12.84 -5.71
CA PRO A 242 -1.31 -12.94 -4.82
C PRO A 242 -2.57 -13.35 -5.59
N ARG A 243 -3.23 -14.43 -5.16
CA ARG A 243 -4.35 -15.04 -5.88
C ARG A 243 -5.50 -14.07 -6.18
N HIS A 244 -5.82 -13.17 -5.23
CA HIS A 244 -6.85 -12.15 -5.42
C HIS A 244 -6.51 -11.13 -6.51
N ALA A 245 -5.23 -10.95 -6.84
CA ALA A 245 -4.79 -10.03 -7.88
C ALA A 245 -4.93 -10.60 -9.30
N VAL A 246 -5.09 -11.91 -9.44
CA VAL A 246 -5.28 -12.63 -10.71
C VAL A 246 -6.65 -13.30 -10.81
N SER A 247 -7.58 -12.96 -9.91
CA SER A 247 -8.89 -13.61 -9.85
C SER A 247 -9.69 -13.45 -11.13
N LEU A 248 -9.62 -12.33 -11.81
CA LEU A 248 -10.30 -12.09 -13.09
C LEU A 248 -9.67 -12.95 -14.20
N GLU A 249 -8.35 -12.97 -14.29
CA GLU A 249 -7.61 -13.74 -15.29
C GLU A 249 -7.81 -15.25 -15.11
N LEU A 250 -7.90 -15.72 -13.86
CA LEU A 250 -8.24 -17.12 -13.56
C LEU A 250 -9.69 -17.45 -13.93
N ALA A 251 -10.63 -16.56 -13.60
CA ALA A 251 -12.06 -16.75 -13.91
C ALA A 251 -12.34 -16.73 -15.42
N THR A 252 -11.62 -15.91 -16.17
CA THR A 252 -11.75 -15.80 -17.63
C THR A 252 -10.92 -16.82 -18.41
N GLY A 253 -10.05 -17.59 -17.72
CA GLY A 253 -9.17 -18.56 -18.34
C GLY A 253 -7.97 -17.98 -19.08
N LEU A 254 -7.70 -16.69 -18.93
CA LEU A 254 -6.49 -16.05 -19.46
C LEU A 254 -5.22 -16.55 -18.77
N LEU A 255 -5.34 -16.91 -17.49
CA LEU A 255 -4.28 -17.56 -16.71
C LEU A 255 -4.81 -18.83 -16.05
N ARG A 256 -3.89 -19.75 -15.72
CA ARG A 256 -4.13 -20.92 -14.89
C ARG A 256 -3.22 -20.91 -13.68
N GLU A 257 -3.78 -21.30 -12.55
CA GLU A 257 -3.01 -21.63 -11.34
C GLU A 257 -2.32 -22.98 -11.52
N LEU A 258 -1.02 -23.02 -11.27
CA LEU A 258 -0.22 -24.21 -11.39
C LEU A 258 -0.31 -25.07 -10.10
N PRO A 259 -0.50 -26.39 -10.19
CA PRO A 259 -0.68 -27.29 -9.05
C PRO A 259 0.65 -27.63 -8.38
N VAL A 260 1.32 -26.63 -7.80
CA VAL A 260 2.62 -26.79 -7.13
C VAL A 260 2.42 -27.22 -5.69
N GLU A 261 3.03 -28.33 -5.26
CA GLU A 261 2.83 -28.92 -3.93
C GLU A 261 3.16 -27.99 -2.78
N GLU A 262 4.18 -27.16 -2.97
CA GLU A 262 4.66 -26.25 -1.94
C GLU A 262 3.92 -24.91 -1.93
N LEU A 263 2.93 -24.72 -2.78
CA LEU A 263 2.09 -23.52 -2.87
C LEU A 263 0.62 -23.86 -2.53
N PRO A 264 -0.19 -22.91 -2.14
CA PRO A 264 0.08 -21.45 -2.00
C PRO A 264 1.03 -21.10 -0.86
N LEU A 265 1.87 -20.08 -1.07
CA LEU A 265 2.59 -19.43 0.01
C LEU A 265 1.63 -18.51 0.77
N TYR A 266 1.28 -18.87 1.98
CA TYR A 266 0.35 -18.10 2.80
C TYR A 266 1.03 -16.93 3.51
N ARG A 267 0.43 -15.74 3.38
CA ARG A 267 0.70 -14.53 4.13
C ARG A 267 -0.61 -13.96 4.64
N SER A 268 -0.55 -12.92 5.47
CA SER A 268 -1.75 -12.22 5.95
C SER A 268 -1.65 -10.75 5.60
N TRP A 269 -2.74 -10.17 5.15
CA TRP A 269 -2.90 -8.73 5.09
C TRP A 269 -3.14 -8.19 6.49
N CYS A 270 -2.40 -7.17 6.85
CA CYS A 270 -2.46 -6.51 8.14
C CYS A 270 -2.79 -5.03 7.96
N ALA A 271 -3.69 -4.52 8.79
CA ALA A 271 -3.83 -3.08 9.03
C ALA A 271 -2.81 -2.69 10.09
N VAL A 272 -1.97 -1.70 9.81
CA VAL A 272 -0.77 -1.38 10.60
C VAL A 272 -0.69 0.11 10.89
N HIS A 273 -0.26 0.46 12.10
CA HIS A 273 0.10 1.82 12.49
C HIS A 273 1.29 1.83 13.47
N ALA A 274 1.90 2.98 13.67
CA ALA A 274 2.97 3.11 14.65
C ALA A 274 2.44 2.89 16.07
N LYS A 275 3.20 2.18 16.91
CA LYS A 275 2.85 1.96 18.31
C LYS A 275 2.77 3.30 19.06
N GLY A 276 1.70 3.46 19.82
CA GLY A 276 1.43 4.70 20.56
C GLY A 276 0.86 5.85 19.71
N LYS A 277 0.65 5.66 18.42
CA LYS A 277 -0.06 6.62 17.58
C LYS A 277 -1.51 6.76 18.07
N ARG A 278 -1.95 8.00 18.28
CA ARG A 278 -3.37 8.30 18.53
C ARG A 278 -4.09 8.33 17.20
N LEU A 279 -4.88 7.30 16.95
CA LEU A 279 -5.69 7.20 15.74
C LEU A 279 -6.83 8.22 15.76
N SER A 280 -7.18 8.72 14.57
CA SER A 280 -8.39 9.53 14.37
C SER A 280 -9.65 8.70 14.64
N PRO A 281 -10.80 9.29 14.99
CA PRO A 281 -12.06 8.58 15.15
C PRO A 281 -12.41 7.69 13.95
N VAL A 282 -12.21 8.19 12.74
CA VAL A 282 -12.45 7.45 11.50
C VAL A 282 -11.51 6.24 11.38
N ALA A 283 -10.22 6.38 11.71
CA ALA A 283 -9.27 5.28 11.68
C ALA A 283 -9.60 4.22 12.75
N GLN A 284 -10.05 4.65 13.95
CA GLN A 284 -10.50 3.74 14.99
C GLN A 284 -11.75 2.95 14.56
N ALA A 285 -12.74 3.64 14.00
CA ALA A 285 -13.95 3.02 13.48
C ALA A 285 -13.64 2.02 12.35
N PHE A 286 -12.72 2.38 11.44
CA PHE A 286 -12.30 1.48 10.36
C PHE A 286 -11.59 0.22 10.88
N LEU A 287 -10.72 0.35 11.89
CA LEU A 287 -10.10 -0.81 12.56
C LEU A 287 -11.12 -1.66 13.32
N GLY A 288 -12.11 -1.03 13.96
CA GLY A 288 -13.26 -1.71 14.59
C GLY A 288 -14.02 -2.54 13.56
N PHE A 289 -14.41 -1.91 12.45
CA PHE A 289 -15.08 -2.56 11.33
C PHE A 289 -14.29 -3.78 10.79
N ILE A 290 -12.98 -3.61 10.54
CA ILE A 290 -12.13 -4.73 10.10
C ILE A 290 -12.13 -5.87 11.12
N ARG A 291 -12.16 -5.59 12.41
CA ARG A 291 -12.14 -6.59 13.47
C ARG A 291 -13.47 -7.35 13.57
N GLU A 292 -14.58 -6.62 13.50
CA GLU A 292 -15.92 -7.17 13.65
C GLU A 292 -16.36 -7.94 12.41
N GLU A 293 -16.10 -7.39 11.23
CA GLU A 293 -16.52 -7.95 9.94
C GLU A 293 -15.50 -8.92 9.32
N ARG A 294 -14.51 -9.40 10.09
CA ARG A 294 -13.43 -10.26 9.59
C ARG A 294 -13.96 -11.50 8.83
N ALA A 295 -15.05 -12.09 9.28
CA ALA A 295 -15.66 -13.24 8.64
C ALA A 295 -16.29 -12.86 7.28
N GLN A 296 -16.97 -11.72 7.21
CA GLN A 296 -17.57 -11.20 5.97
C GLN A 296 -16.50 -10.73 4.98
N ILE A 297 -15.43 -10.09 5.47
CA ILE A 297 -14.26 -9.70 4.65
C ILE A 297 -13.61 -10.93 4.04
N SER A 298 -13.48 -12.03 4.80
CA SER A 298 -13.02 -13.31 4.27
C SER A 298 -13.97 -13.88 3.21
N ALA A 299 -15.28 -13.77 3.39
CA ALA A 299 -16.29 -14.20 2.41
C ALA A 299 -16.30 -13.30 1.16
N LEU A 300 -16.11 -11.99 1.32
CA LEU A 300 -15.89 -11.05 0.20
C LEU A 300 -14.66 -11.46 -0.62
N SER A 301 -13.60 -11.95 0.02
CA SER A 301 -12.41 -12.42 -0.69
C SER A 301 -12.70 -13.61 -1.62
N HIS A 302 -13.69 -14.45 -1.30
CA HIS A 302 -14.16 -15.50 -2.21
C HIS A 302 -14.89 -14.94 -3.43
N ARG A 303 -15.64 -13.83 -3.31
CA ARG A 303 -16.22 -13.11 -4.46
C ARG A 303 -15.11 -12.50 -5.35
N PHE A 304 -14.02 -12.03 -4.76
CA PHE A 304 -12.84 -11.55 -5.50
C PHE A 304 -12.01 -12.69 -6.10
N SER A 305 -12.20 -13.93 -5.65
CA SER A 305 -11.51 -15.13 -6.16
C SER A 305 -12.23 -15.78 -7.37
N GLY A 306 -13.25 -15.12 -7.93
CA GLY A 306 -13.96 -15.65 -9.12
C GLY A 306 -14.83 -16.87 -8.88
N ALA A 307 -15.02 -17.30 -7.64
CA ALA A 307 -16.03 -18.31 -7.31
C ALA A 307 -17.41 -17.62 -7.30
N LEU A 308 -18.07 -17.61 -8.43
CA LEU A 308 -19.52 -17.42 -8.47
C LEU A 308 -20.14 -18.44 -7.49
N PRO A 309 -21.07 -18.03 -6.61
CA PRO A 309 -21.80 -19.01 -5.82
C PRO A 309 -22.46 -19.98 -6.80
N LEU A 310 -22.15 -21.26 -6.69
CA LEU A 310 -22.94 -22.30 -7.34
C LEU A 310 -24.38 -22.05 -6.91
N THR A 311 -25.20 -21.54 -7.82
CA THR A 311 -26.63 -21.48 -7.66
C THR A 311 -27.07 -22.93 -7.48
N THR A 312 -27.40 -23.31 -6.25
CA THR A 312 -28.20 -24.52 -6.00
C THR A 312 -29.55 -24.27 -6.63
N THR A 313 -29.71 -24.66 -7.90
CA THR A 313 -31.03 -24.88 -8.49
C THR A 313 -31.59 -26.06 -7.75
N GLY A 314 -32.48 -25.78 -6.79
CA GLY A 314 -33.35 -26.75 -6.20
C GLY A 314 -34.34 -27.21 -7.26
N SER A 315 -34.45 -28.49 -7.43
CA SER A 315 -35.64 -29.22 -7.90
C SER A 315 -36.26 -29.92 -6.74
#